data_8eeae0e420d414f18caa81c978eea6e9
#
_entry.id   8eeae0e420d414f18caa81c978eea6e9
#
_cell.length_a   1.000
_cell.length_b   1.000
_cell.length_c   1.000
_cell.angle_alpha   90.00
_cell.angle_beta   90.00
_cell.angle_gamma   90.00
#
_symmetry.space_group_name_H-M   'P 1'
#
loop_
_entity.id
_entity.type
_entity.pdbx_description
1 polymer ?
#
loop_
_entity_poly.entity_id
_entity_poly.type
_entity_poly.pdbx_seq_one_letter_code
_entity_poly.pdbx_strand_id
1 'polypeptide(L)'
;MTTNCSLAVSFFARQSKYPFHFSNSICILFLESFSPAAVHHRKPPATDDGKLTTLTEHITTHGTTVLEVVYTNDPRTVERIIKKYEEWLKEEKNKFVGLDLEYTRKSSYIRQGIAIVQLAMREHVIVYHYCRSECSQALVDFLQWKAATFTSVDTRSDKTMLARAWIKIPDEHHVDIQRLFCIKGGGERESMGDLAAAIIDPPYKNMKKSFPKEKHQFWEWKQLSPIHLEYAAKDGYVSYELYRRILIIKNGLHHLHRQPMEEILRPHKNKDEGSSSGWKRRKGNSGW
;
A
#
# COMPACT_ATOMS: atom_id res chain seq x y z
N MET A 1 28.58 18.45 13.01
CA MET A 1 28.34 17.24 13.81
C MET A 1 27.15 16.54 13.21
N THR A 2 27.40 15.62 12.31
CA THR A 2 26.38 14.82 11.60
C THR A 2 26.32 13.46 12.27
N THR A 3 25.31 13.25 13.08
CA THR A 3 25.01 11.95 13.68
C THR A 3 24.39 11.04 12.63
N ASN A 4 25.18 10.12 12.10
CA ASN A 4 24.70 8.99 11.30
C ASN A 4 23.91 8.05 12.21
N CYS A 5 22.59 8.08 12.11
CA CYS A 5 21.71 7.10 12.72
C CYS A 5 21.62 5.88 11.79
N SER A 6 22.51 4.88 12.02
CA SER A 6 22.43 3.59 11.36
C SER A 6 21.26 2.81 11.94
N LEU A 7 20.14 2.76 11.22
CA LEU A 7 18.97 1.96 11.54
C LEU A 7 19.29 0.47 11.28
N ALA A 8 19.56 -0.26 12.35
CA ALA A 8 19.67 -1.72 12.29
C ALA A 8 18.25 -2.31 12.18
N VAL A 9 17.94 -2.86 11.03
CA VAL A 9 16.67 -3.56 10.75
C VAL A 9 16.80 -5.01 11.16
N SER A 10 16.04 -5.45 12.17
CA SER A 10 15.97 -6.87 12.58
C SER A 10 14.71 -7.51 12.03
N PHE A 11 14.89 -8.56 11.23
CA PHE A 11 13.80 -9.41 10.75
C PHE A 11 13.52 -10.52 11.74
N PHE A 12 12.31 -10.60 12.27
CA PHE A 12 11.79 -11.79 12.92
C PHE A 12 10.75 -12.44 12.01
N ALA A 13 11.14 -13.53 11.36
CA ALA A 13 10.18 -14.45 10.76
C ALA A 13 9.54 -15.29 11.86
N ARG A 14 8.28 -15.05 12.21
CA ARG A 14 7.50 -15.98 13.03
C ARG A 14 7.17 -17.20 12.19
N GLN A 15 7.84 -18.31 12.45
CA GLN A 15 7.40 -19.62 11.99
C GLN A 15 6.12 -20.01 12.74
N SER A 16 5.03 -20.17 12.03
CA SER A 16 3.80 -20.75 12.54
C SER A 16 3.99 -22.25 12.71
N LYS A 17 4.01 -22.71 13.98
CA LYS A 17 3.95 -24.12 14.35
C LYS A 17 2.48 -24.53 14.50
N TYR A 18 1.83 -24.99 13.47
CA TYR A 18 0.65 -25.84 13.58
C TYR A 18 0.68 -26.92 12.51
N PRO A 19 0.70 -28.21 12.90
CA PRO A 19 0.51 -29.31 11.97
C PRO A 19 -0.97 -29.42 11.61
N PHE A 20 -1.30 -29.36 10.34
CA PHE A 20 -2.63 -29.68 9.85
C PHE A 20 -2.89 -31.18 9.92
N HIS A 21 -3.78 -31.59 10.80
CA HIS A 21 -4.42 -32.91 10.75
C HIS A 21 -5.55 -32.88 9.73
N PHE A 22 -5.39 -33.66 8.66
CA PHE A 22 -6.51 -34.00 7.78
C PHE A 22 -7.41 -35.01 8.51
N SER A 23 -8.62 -34.59 8.84
CA SER A 23 -9.72 -35.50 9.20
C SER A 23 -10.69 -35.54 8.04
N ASN A 24 -10.77 -36.72 7.40
CA ASN A 24 -11.80 -37.06 6.44
C ASN A 24 -13.13 -37.17 7.19
N SER A 25 -14.02 -36.22 7.03
CA SER A 25 -15.43 -36.38 7.34
C SER A 25 -16.25 -36.00 6.13
N ILE A 26 -16.85 -37.07 5.56
CA ILE A 26 -17.88 -37.00 4.54
C ILE A 26 -19.09 -36.29 5.14
N CYS A 27 -19.42 -35.12 4.66
CA CYS A 27 -20.69 -34.46 4.93
C CYS A 27 -21.53 -34.43 3.67
N ILE A 28 -22.66 -35.10 3.80
CA ILE A 28 -23.72 -35.33 2.80
C ILE A 28 -24.34 -33.98 2.41
N LEU A 29 -24.43 -33.78 1.09
CA LEU A 29 -25.07 -32.68 0.41
C LEU A 29 -26.54 -32.52 0.80
N PHE A 30 -26.88 -31.39 1.40
CA PHE A 30 -28.19 -30.80 1.24
C PHE A 30 -28.09 -29.66 0.21
N LEU A 31 -28.50 -29.98 -1.01
CA LEU A 31 -28.77 -29.01 -2.07
C LEU A 31 -30.09 -28.32 -1.75
N GLU A 32 -30.06 -27.28 -0.94
CA GLU A 32 -31.13 -26.30 -0.96
C GLU A 32 -30.85 -25.33 -2.10
N SER A 33 -31.77 -25.34 -3.07
CA SER A 33 -31.84 -24.41 -4.18
C SER A 33 -32.07 -22.98 -3.64
N PHE A 34 -31.00 -22.26 -3.40
CA PHE A 34 -31.06 -20.80 -3.20
C PHE A 34 -31.30 -20.17 -4.57
N SER A 35 -32.54 -19.79 -4.83
CA SER A 35 -32.87 -18.81 -5.85
C SER A 35 -32.09 -17.51 -5.55
N PRO A 36 -31.34 -16.94 -6.50
CA PRO A 36 -30.66 -15.68 -6.25
C PRO A 36 -31.73 -14.60 -6.07
N ALA A 37 -31.99 -14.25 -4.82
CA ALA A 37 -32.78 -13.06 -4.51
C ALA A 37 -32.11 -11.89 -5.22
N ALA A 38 -32.84 -11.21 -6.08
CA ALA A 38 -32.40 -10.05 -6.81
C ALA A 38 -31.75 -9.05 -5.84
N VAL A 39 -30.43 -8.89 -5.97
CA VAL A 39 -29.66 -7.91 -5.20
C VAL A 39 -30.15 -6.55 -5.65
N HIS A 40 -31.02 -5.94 -4.86
CA HIS A 40 -31.36 -4.55 -5.06
C HIS A 40 -30.11 -3.70 -4.80
N HIS A 41 -29.31 -3.49 -5.83
CA HIS A 41 -28.38 -2.40 -5.86
C HIS A 41 -29.16 -1.12 -5.61
N ARG A 42 -29.06 -0.55 -4.41
CA ARG A 42 -29.56 0.79 -4.16
C ARG A 42 -28.86 1.69 -5.15
N LYS A 43 -29.60 2.12 -6.18
CA LYS A 43 -29.19 3.18 -7.09
C LYS A 43 -28.74 4.35 -6.21
N PRO A 44 -27.51 4.87 -6.36
CA PRO A 44 -27.13 6.11 -5.68
C PRO A 44 -28.17 7.16 -6.03
N PRO A 45 -28.46 8.12 -5.13
CA PRO A 45 -29.48 9.14 -5.38
C PRO A 45 -29.17 9.80 -6.72
N ALA A 46 -30.12 9.68 -7.63
CA ALA A 46 -30.06 10.30 -8.95
C ALA A 46 -30.19 11.82 -8.77
N THR A 47 -29.09 12.48 -8.48
CA THR A 47 -29.00 13.94 -8.54
C THR A 47 -27.71 14.26 -9.24
N ASP A 48 -27.87 14.89 -10.33
CA ASP A 48 -26.86 15.56 -11.12
C ASP A 48 -26.39 14.78 -12.36
N ASP A 49 -26.77 15.34 -13.47
CA ASP A 49 -26.44 15.17 -14.91
C ASP A 49 -25.49 14.03 -15.37
N GLY A 50 -25.29 12.97 -14.60
CA GLY A 50 -24.62 11.73 -15.03
C GLY A 50 -23.33 11.89 -15.85
N LYS A 51 -22.68 13.06 -15.73
CA LYS A 51 -21.51 13.38 -16.56
C LYS A 51 -20.35 12.49 -16.15
N LEU A 52 -20.00 11.56 -17.02
CA LEU A 52 -18.80 10.77 -16.88
C LEU A 52 -17.57 11.70 -16.99
N THR A 53 -16.67 11.58 -16.01
CA THR A 53 -15.46 12.41 -15.94
C THR A 53 -14.25 11.49 -15.96
N THR A 54 -13.28 11.82 -16.80
CA THR A 54 -11.95 11.21 -16.79
C THR A 54 -10.92 12.31 -16.94
N LEU A 55 -9.96 12.35 -16.01
CA LEU A 55 -8.84 13.28 -16.02
C LEU A 55 -7.55 12.48 -15.88
N THR A 56 -6.52 12.90 -16.60
CA THR A 56 -5.16 12.35 -16.43
C THR A 56 -4.26 13.47 -15.95
N GLU A 57 -3.55 13.21 -14.85
CA GLU A 57 -2.65 14.17 -14.24
C GLU A 57 -1.30 13.52 -13.91
N HIS A 58 -0.27 14.36 -13.78
CA HIS A 58 1.05 13.93 -13.34
C HIS A 58 1.31 14.47 -11.94
N ILE A 59 1.48 13.55 -10.97
CA ILE A 59 1.63 13.90 -9.57
C ILE A 59 3.00 13.42 -9.09
N THR A 60 3.82 14.35 -8.59
CA THR A 60 5.09 13.98 -7.96
C THR A 60 4.86 13.43 -6.56
N THR A 61 5.47 12.29 -6.25
CA THR A 61 5.46 11.68 -4.91
C THR A 61 6.26 12.52 -3.91
N HIS A 62 6.45 12.01 -2.69
CA HIS A 62 7.32 12.66 -1.70
C HIS A 62 8.83 12.53 -2.02
N GLY A 63 9.19 11.82 -3.06
CA GLY A 63 10.53 11.76 -3.65
C GLY A 63 10.56 12.42 -5.03
N THR A 64 11.20 11.78 -5.99
CA THR A 64 11.36 12.27 -7.37
C THR A 64 10.46 11.55 -8.37
N THR A 65 9.76 10.51 -7.96
CA THR A 65 8.90 9.71 -8.84
C THR A 65 7.67 10.50 -9.25
N VAL A 66 7.40 10.53 -10.54
CA VAL A 66 6.20 11.15 -11.12
C VAL A 66 5.20 10.06 -11.49
N LEU A 67 4.01 10.16 -10.95
CA LEU A 67 2.90 9.23 -11.20
C LEU A 67 2.05 9.73 -12.35
N GLU A 68 1.67 8.83 -13.27
CA GLU A 68 0.56 9.03 -14.19
C GLU A 68 -0.74 8.63 -13.47
N VAL A 69 -1.57 9.61 -13.14
CA VAL A 69 -2.77 9.42 -12.34
C VAL A 69 -4.00 9.60 -13.21
N VAL A 70 -4.82 8.57 -13.31
CA VAL A 70 -6.10 8.62 -14.00
C VAL A 70 -7.23 8.66 -12.98
N TYR A 71 -7.86 9.81 -12.80
CA TYR A 71 -9.10 9.97 -12.04
C TYR A 71 -10.29 9.73 -12.94
N THR A 72 -11.24 8.90 -12.52
CA THR A 72 -12.43 8.64 -13.31
C THR A 72 -13.63 8.16 -12.46
N ASN A 73 -14.84 8.48 -12.91
CA ASN A 73 -16.10 7.84 -12.51
C ASN A 73 -16.72 7.03 -13.66
N ASP A 74 -15.99 6.84 -14.77
CA ASP A 74 -16.45 6.07 -15.93
C ASP A 74 -16.03 4.62 -15.84
N PRO A 75 -16.97 3.65 -15.73
CA PRO A 75 -16.67 2.22 -15.68
C PRO A 75 -15.89 1.69 -16.90
N ARG A 76 -16.11 2.29 -18.08
CA ARG A 76 -15.40 1.89 -19.31
C ARG A 76 -13.92 2.25 -19.25
N THR A 77 -13.63 3.41 -18.66
CA THR A 77 -12.23 3.81 -18.41
C THR A 77 -11.57 2.88 -17.42
N VAL A 78 -12.29 2.48 -16.36
CA VAL A 78 -11.81 1.47 -15.40
C VAL A 78 -11.50 0.14 -16.10
N GLU A 79 -12.42 -0.37 -16.91
CA GLU A 79 -12.23 -1.61 -17.67
C GLU A 79 -10.97 -1.55 -18.55
N ARG A 80 -10.77 -0.45 -19.29
CA ARG A 80 -9.59 -0.26 -20.14
C ARG A 80 -8.28 -0.29 -19.35
N ILE A 81 -8.27 0.35 -18.16
CA ILE A 81 -7.06 0.39 -17.31
C ILE A 81 -6.81 -0.99 -16.69
N ILE A 82 -7.85 -1.69 -16.27
CA ILE A 82 -7.74 -3.05 -15.75
C ILE A 82 -7.11 -3.98 -16.80
N LYS A 83 -7.58 -3.93 -18.05
CA LYS A 83 -6.97 -4.69 -19.14
C LYS A 83 -5.47 -4.38 -19.30
N LYS A 84 -5.09 -3.09 -19.22
CA LYS A 84 -3.68 -2.65 -19.24
C LYS A 84 -2.90 -3.28 -18.05
N TYR A 85 -3.48 -3.32 -16.85
CA TYR A 85 -2.84 -3.95 -15.68
C TYR A 85 -2.72 -5.47 -15.82
N GLU A 86 -3.75 -6.13 -16.35
CA GLU A 86 -3.71 -7.58 -16.63
C GLU A 86 -2.60 -7.92 -17.62
N GLU A 87 -2.40 -7.11 -18.66
CA GLU A 87 -1.32 -7.28 -19.63
C GLU A 87 0.05 -7.13 -18.94
N TRP A 88 0.24 -6.08 -18.17
CA TRP A 88 1.48 -5.90 -17.42
C TRP A 88 1.75 -7.02 -16.43
N LEU A 89 0.71 -7.50 -15.73
CA LEU A 89 0.83 -8.61 -14.77
C LEU A 89 1.22 -9.93 -15.44
N LYS A 90 0.91 -10.13 -16.73
CA LYS A 90 1.38 -11.32 -17.47
C LYS A 90 2.90 -11.34 -17.62
N GLU A 91 3.50 -10.17 -17.75
CA GLU A 91 4.95 -9.99 -17.94
C GLU A 91 5.72 -10.02 -16.60
N GLU A 92 5.07 -9.71 -15.50
CA GLU A 92 5.71 -9.62 -14.19
C GLU A 92 5.93 -10.99 -13.54
N LYS A 93 7.12 -11.20 -12.97
CA LYS A 93 7.44 -12.39 -12.17
C LYS A 93 6.60 -12.43 -10.88
N ASN A 94 6.46 -11.28 -10.23
CA ASN A 94 5.67 -11.11 -9.01
C ASN A 94 4.43 -10.31 -9.38
N LYS A 95 3.27 -10.95 -9.36
CA LYS A 95 2.00 -10.37 -9.81
C LYS A 95 1.29 -9.70 -8.65
N PHE A 96 1.46 -8.40 -8.49
CA PHE A 96 0.80 -7.65 -7.43
C PHE A 96 0.41 -6.24 -7.87
N VAL A 97 -0.58 -5.69 -7.18
CA VAL A 97 -1.17 -4.36 -7.39
C VAL A 97 -1.34 -3.70 -6.04
N GLY A 98 -0.93 -2.44 -5.91
CA GLY A 98 -1.24 -1.63 -4.74
C GLY A 98 -2.73 -1.30 -4.72
N LEU A 99 -3.36 -1.48 -3.59
CA LEU A 99 -4.77 -1.15 -3.34
C LEU A 99 -4.86 -0.24 -2.11
N ASP A 100 -5.69 0.79 -2.23
CA ASP A 100 -6.13 1.57 -1.08
C ASP A 100 -7.60 2.00 -1.28
N LEU A 101 -8.30 2.33 -0.19
CA LEU A 101 -9.71 2.70 -0.23
C LEU A 101 -9.96 3.95 0.60
N GLU A 102 -10.74 4.86 0.04
CA GLU A 102 -11.34 5.94 0.81
C GLU A 102 -12.84 5.73 0.99
N TYR A 103 -13.37 6.23 2.10
CA TYR A 103 -14.73 5.89 2.51
C TYR A 103 -15.67 7.08 2.49
N THR A 104 -16.94 6.80 2.24
CA THR A 104 -18.01 7.79 2.39
C THR A 104 -18.11 8.26 3.84
N ARG A 105 -18.70 9.43 4.05
CA ARG A 105 -18.88 9.99 5.38
C ARG A 105 -19.69 9.05 6.27
N LYS A 106 -19.20 8.80 7.47
CA LYS A 106 -19.96 8.07 8.49
C LYS A 106 -21.05 8.98 9.09
N SER A 107 -22.30 8.52 9.06
CA SER A 107 -23.40 9.19 9.76
C SER A 107 -24.20 8.20 10.60
N SER A 108 -25.05 8.70 11.51
CA SER A 108 -25.94 7.86 12.31
C SER A 108 -27.00 7.13 11.48
N TYR A 109 -27.31 7.63 10.29
CA TYR A 109 -28.38 7.12 9.44
C TYR A 109 -27.91 6.36 8.20
N ILE A 110 -26.67 6.61 7.75
CA ILE A 110 -26.14 6.02 6.53
C ILE A 110 -24.90 5.20 6.86
N ARG A 111 -24.92 3.93 6.48
CA ARG A 111 -23.74 3.07 6.62
C ARG A 111 -22.62 3.58 5.71
N GLN A 112 -21.44 3.67 6.26
CA GLN A 112 -20.23 3.98 5.50
C GLN A 112 -19.99 2.92 4.44
N GLY A 113 -19.63 3.35 3.24
CA GLY A 113 -19.28 2.53 2.09
C GLY A 113 -17.98 2.99 1.45
N ILE A 114 -17.62 2.38 0.33
CA ILE A 114 -16.46 2.79 -0.46
C ILE A 114 -16.82 4.08 -1.21
N ALA A 115 -15.97 5.10 -1.10
CA ALA A 115 -16.06 6.30 -1.90
C ALA A 115 -15.12 6.23 -3.11
N ILE A 116 -13.85 5.91 -2.86
CA ILE A 116 -12.79 5.87 -3.86
C ILE A 116 -12.09 4.51 -3.78
N VAL A 117 -11.74 3.96 -4.94
CA VAL A 117 -10.84 2.81 -5.07
C VAL A 117 -9.58 3.28 -5.78
N GLN A 118 -8.43 3.10 -5.14
CA GLN A 118 -7.13 3.35 -5.75
C GLN A 118 -6.46 2.04 -6.11
N LEU A 119 -6.04 1.89 -7.37
CA LEU A 119 -5.18 0.80 -7.79
C LEU A 119 -3.91 1.37 -8.40
N ALA A 120 -2.77 0.83 -8.01
CA ALA A 120 -1.48 1.26 -8.49
C ALA A 120 -0.63 0.10 -9.01
N MET A 121 0.00 0.30 -10.15
CA MET A 121 0.98 -0.61 -10.70
C MET A 121 2.08 0.18 -11.41
N ARG A 122 3.32 -0.02 -11.00
CA ARG A 122 4.45 0.82 -11.43
C ARG A 122 4.17 2.27 -11.03
N GLU A 123 4.40 3.23 -11.92
CA GLU A 123 4.13 4.65 -11.72
C GLU A 123 2.74 5.08 -12.20
N HIS A 124 1.87 4.13 -12.55
CA HIS A 124 0.51 4.39 -13.00
C HIS A 124 -0.50 4.11 -11.89
N VAL A 125 -1.39 5.07 -11.65
CA VAL A 125 -2.42 4.97 -10.59
C VAL A 125 -3.79 5.30 -11.18
N ILE A 126 -4.77 4.44 -10.95
CA ILE A 126 -6.16 4.79 -11.15
C ILE A 126 -6.78 5.20 -9.81
N VAL A 127 -7.47 6.34 -9.79
CA VAL A 127 -8.31 6.83 -8.70
C VAL A 127 -9.76 6.78 -9.19
N TYR A 128 -10.43 5.68 -8.86
CA TYR A 128 -11.80 5.43 -9.31
C TYR A 128 -12.80 5.95 -8.29
N HIS A 129 -13.65 6.91 -8.73
CA HIS A 129 -14.70 7.50 -7.90
C HIS A 129 -15.92 6.58 -7.81
N TYR A 130 -15.77 5.51 -7.01
CA TYR A 130 -16.68 4.38 -6.92
C TYR A 130 -18.12 4.80 -6.54
N CYS A 131 -18.27 5.66 -5.52
CA CYS A 131 -19.62 6.09 -5.06
C CYS A 131 -20.35 7.01 -6.04
N ARG A 132 -19.69 7.51 -7.08
CA ARG A 132 -20.23 8.37 -8.13
C ARG A 132 -20.33 7.69 -9.48
N SER A 133 -20.16 6.38 -9.49
CA SER A 133 -20.15 5.56 -10.68
C SER A 133 -21.15 4.42 -10.57
N GLU A 134 -21.48 3.83 -11.70
CA GLU A 134 -22.03 2.48 -11.72
C GLU A 134 -20.94 1.49 -11.35
N CYS A 135 -21.33 0.37 -10.73
CA CYS A 135 -20.37 -0.67 -10.38
C CYS A 135 -19.70 -1.23 -11.65
N SER A 136 -18.38 -1.14 -11.73
CA SER A 136 -17.61 -1.76 -12.80
C SER A 136 -17.45 -3.25 -12.52
N GLN A 137 -18.09 -4.11 -13.35
CA GLN A 137 -17.93 -5.55 -13.23
C GLN A 137 -16.46 -5.95 -13.46
N ALA A 138 -15.76 -5.29 -14.38
CA ALA A 138 -14.33 -5.52 -14.60
C ALA A 138 -13.48 -5.29 -13.33
N LEU A 139 -13.82 -4.28 -12.52
CA LEU A 139 -13.16 -4.06 -11.23
C LEU A 139 -13.43 -5.21 -10.26
N VAL A 140 -14.68 -5.67 -10.17
CA VAL A 140 -15.07 -6.77 -9.27
C VAL A 140 -14.32 -8.04 -9.66
N ASP A 141 -14.32 -8.39 -10.96
CA ASP A 141 -13.66 -9.58 -11.49
C ASP A 141 -12.13 -9.51 -11.27
N PHE A 142 -11.54 -8.34 -11.48
CA PHE A 142 -10.11 -8.10 -11.24
C PHE A 142 -9.72 -8.28 -9.79
N LEU A 143 -10.51 -7.74 -8.85
CA LEU A 143 -10.24 -7.87 -7.41
C LEU A 143 -10.44 -9.32 -6.90
N GLN A 144 -11.21 -10.14 -7.62
CA GLN A 144 -11.39 -11.55 -7.35
C GLN A 144 -10.39 -12.46 -8.08
N TRP A 145 -9.55 -11.87 -8.95
CA TRP A 145 -8.63 -12.63 -9.79
C TRP A 145 -7.49 -13.26 -8.99
N LYS A 146 -7.47 -14.59 -8.92
CA LYS A 146 -6.52 -15.35 -8.10
C LYS A 146 -5.07 -15.33 -8.62
N ALA A 147 -4.82 -14.80 -9.80
CA ALA A 147 -3.45 -14.70 -10.32
C ALA A 147 -2.72 -13.43 -9.87
N ALA A 148 -3.41 -12.46 -9.25
CA ALA A 148 -2.83 -11.23 -8.74
C ALA A 148 -2.94 -11.14 -7.21
N THR A 149 -1.97 -10.50 -6.59
CA THR A 149 -1.98 -10.14 -5.16
C THR A 149 -2.29 -8.66 -5.03
N PHE A 150 -3.24 -8.31 -4.18
CA PHE A 150 -3.55 -6.92 -3.83
C PHE A 150 -2.89 -6.58 -2.51
N THR A 151 -2.20 -5.46 -2.45
CA THR A 151 -1.38 -5.07 -1.29
C THR A 151 -1.88 -3.77 -0.70
N SER A 152 -2.16 -3.76 0.59
CA SER A 152 -2.68 -2.61 1.32
C SER A 152 -1.97 -2.45 2.66
N VAL A 153 -2.06 -1.28 3.26
CA VAL A 153 -1.62 -1.03 4.62
C VAL A 153 -2.86 -0.98 5.53
N ASP A 154 -2.95 -1.88 6.52
CA ASP A 154 -4.12 -2.09 7.40
C ASP A 154 -5.40 -2.53 6.66
N THR A 155 -5.38 -3.75 6.15
CA THR A 155 -6.48 -4.32 5.34
C THR A 155 -7.81 -4.54 6.07
N ARG A 156 -7.90 -4.31 7.39
CA ARG A 156 -9.10 -4.66 8.18
C ARG A 156 -10.34 -3.85 7.80
N SER A 157 -10.15 -2.54 7.68
CA SER A 157 -11.22 -1.63 7.27
C SER A 157 -11.61 -1.88 5.82
N ASP A 158 -10.62 -2.09 4.95
CA ASP A 158 -10.82 -2.36 3.53
C ASP A 158 -11.65 -3.63 3.31
N LYS A 159 -11.30 -4.75 3.97
CA LYS A 159 -12.06 -6.00 3.91
C LYS A 159 -13.51 -5.80 4.33
N THR A 160 -13.75 -5.01 5.37
CA THR A 160 -15.11 -4.72 5.83
C THR A 160 -15.89 -3.92 4.80
N MET A 161 -15.27 -2.91 4.18
CA MET A 161 -15.95 -2.06 3.20
C MET A 161 -16.16 -2.77 1.87
N LEU A 162 -15.18 -3.56 1.42
CA LEU A 162 -15.31 -4.41 0.24
C LEU A 162 -16.45 -5.43 0.42
N ALA A 163 -16.51 -6.10 1.58
CA ALA A 163 -17.59 -7.05 1.87
C ALA A 163 -18.98 -6.38 1.86
N ARG A 164 -19.09 -5.14 2.33
CA ARG A 164 -20.34 -4.36 2.26
C ARG A 164 -20.74 -4.00 0.82
N ALA A 165 -19.76 -3.85 -0.05
CA ALA A 165 -19.97 -3.61 -1.48
C ALA A 165 -20.12 -4.91 -2.29
N TRP A 166 -20.20 -6.06 -1.60
CA TRP A 166 -20.25 -7.41 -2.23
C TRP A 166 -19.02 -7.73 -3.09
N ILE A 167 -17.91 -7.07 -2.82
CA ILE A 167 -16.61 -7.35 -3.43
C ILE A 167 -15.80 -8.17 -2.44
N LYS A 168 -15.26 -9.30 -2.89
CA LYS A 168 -14.42 -10.16 -2.06
C LYS A 168 -13.09 -10.40 -2.74
N ILE A 169 -12.02 -9.88 -2.17
CA ILE A 169 -10.67 -10.32 -2.52
C ILE A 169 -10.40 -11.59 -1.71
N PRO A 170 -9.96 -12.71 -2.33
CA PRO A 170 -9.56 -13.91 -1.58
C PRO A 170 -8.49 -13.56 -0.53
N ASP A 171 -8.60 -14.12 0.68
CA ASP A 171 -7.75 -13.72 1.80
C ASP A 171 -6.25 -13.93 1.55
N GLU A 172 -5.91 -14.98 0.80
CA GLU A 172 -4.55 -15.31 0.36
C GLU A 172 -4.00 -14.33 -0.69
N HIS A 173 -4.87 -13.56 -1.35
CA HIS A 173 -4.53 -12.56 -2.37
C HIS A 173 -4.68 -11.11 -1.88
N HIS A 174 -5.07 -10.88 -0.62
CA HIS A 174 -5.13 -9.56 -0.02
C HIS A 174 -4.11 -9.43 1.11
N VAL A 175 -2.95 -8.93 0.79
CA VAL A 175 -1.78 -8.87 1.68
C VAL A 175 -1.77 -7.59 2.49
N ASP A 176 -1.73 -7.72 3.81
CA ASP A 176 -1.50 -6.62 4.73
C ASP A 176 0.00 -6.39 4.93
N ILE A 177 0.49 -5.27 4.44
CA ILE A 177 1.91 -4.90 4.50
C ILE A 177 2.39 -4.76 5.95
N GLN A 178 1.55 -4.29 6.87
CA GLN A 178 1.89 -4.18 8.30
C GLN A 178 2.27 -5.53 8.95
N ARG A 179 1.81 -6.65 8.36
CA ARG A 179 2.15 -7.99 8.85
C ARG A 179 3.44 -8.54 8.27
N LEU A 180 3.96 -7.93 7.20
CA LEU A 180 5.16 -8.40 6.51
C LEU A 180 6.43 -7.76 7.03
N PHE A 181 6.33 -6.58 7.62
CA PHE A 181 7.47 -5.79 8.05
C PHE A 181 7.18 -5.08 9.38
N CYS A 182 8.10 -5.20 10.32
CA CYS A 182 8.06 -4.50 11.60
C CYS A 182 9.32 -3.65 11.75
N ILE A 183 9.15 -2.40 12.15
CA ILE A 183 10.27 -1.50 12.48
C ILE A 183 10.73 -1.84 13.89
N LYS A 184 12.03 -2.06 14.09
CA LYS A 184 12.59 -2.36 15.43
C LYS A 184 12.33 -1.17 16.37
N GLY A 185 11.68 -1.46 17.50
CA GLY A 185 11.29 -0.43 18.48
C GLY A 185 10.01 0.34 18.13
N GLY A 186 9.35 -0.02 17.03
CA GLY A 186 8.04 0.49 16.67
C GLY A 186 6.90 -0.19 17.44
N GLY A 187 5.68 0.26 17.17
CA GLY A 187 4.47 -0.33 17.74
C GLY A 187 4.06 -1.65 17.07
N GLU A 188 2.96 -2.24 17.54
CA GLU A 188 2.41 -3.45 16.90
C GLU A 188 1.93 -3.21 15.46
N ARG A 189 1.66 -1.95 15.11
CA ARG A 189 1.16 -1.52 13.79
C ARG A 189 1.75 -0.18 13.43
N GLU A 190 2.61 -0.23 12.45
CA GLU A 190 3.22 0.97 11.91
C GLU A 190 2.27 1.69 10.96
N SER A 191 2.24 3.02 10.99
CA SER A 191 1.48 3.77 9.99
C SER A 191 2.09 3.61 8.59
N MET A 192 1.28 3.86 7.55
CA MET A 192 1.78 3.87 6.17
C MET A 192 2.97 4.82 6.01
N GLY A 193 2.93 6.01 6.63
CA GLY A 193 4.03 6.98 6.57
C GLY A 193 5.31 6.48 7.26
N ASP A 194 5.19 5.73 8.37
CA ASP A 194 6.34 5.16 9.06
C ASP A 194 7.00 4.06 8.24
N LEU A 195 6.17 3.16 7.68
CA LEU A 195 6.65 2.10 6.79
C LEU A 195 7.31 2.69 5.54
N ALA A 196 6.67 3.67 4.91
CA ALA A 196 7.20 4.31 3.72
C ALA A 196 8.51 5.05 3.99
N ALA A 197 8.62 5.74 5.12
CA ALA A 197 9.86 6.39 5.53
C ALA A 197 11.01 5.42 5.79
N ALA A 198 10.71 4.25 6.34
CA ALA A 198 11.71 3.22 6.64
C ALA A 198 12.14 2.41 5.41
N ILE A 199 11.25 2.21 4.46
CA ILE A 199 11.43 1.25 3.35
C ILE A 199 11.67 1.97 2.01
N ILE A 200 11.01 3.10 1.77
CA ILE A 200 11.10 3.84 0.51
C ILE A 200 12.09 4.99 0.64
N ASP A 201 11.71 6.03 1.40
CA ASP A 201 12.54 7.23 1.59
C ASP A 201 12.04 8.04 2.81
N PRO A 202 12.93 8.62 3.66
CA PRO A 202 12.58 9.42 4.83
C PRO A 202 11.53 10.53 4.60
N PRO A 203 11.48 11.27 3.49
CA PRO A 203 10.45 12.27 3.21
C PRO A 203 9.00 11.76 3.34
N TYR A 204 8.76 10.47 3.13
CA TYR A 204 7.41 9.87 3.27
C TYR A 204 6.87 9.89 4.70
N LYS A 205 7.69 10.12 5.72
CA LYS A 205 7.23 10.24 7.14
C LYS A 205 6.09 11.24 7.31
N ASN A 206 6.10 12.28 6.50
CA ASN A 206 5.14 13.37 6.58
C ASN A 206 4.05 13.32 5.49
N MET A 207 3.95 12.23 4.74
CA MET A 207 3.07 12.14 3.57
C MET A 207 1.60 12.49 3.86
N LYS A 208 1.12 12.20 5.07
CA LYS A 208 -0.27 12.47 5.47
C LYS A 208 -0.46 13.84 6.15
N LYS A 209 0.61 14.55 6.47
CA LYS A 209 0.52 15.84 7.21
C LYS A 209 -0.04 16.98 6.35
N SER A 210 0.16 16.94 5.04
CA SER A 210 -0.36 17.94 4.12
C SER A 210 -1.85 17.83 3.84
N PHE A 211 -2.48 16.70 4.22
CA PHE A 211 -3.90 16.48 4.00
C PHE A 211 -4.70 16.80 5.29
N PRO A 212 -5.54 17.86 5.30
CA PRO A 212 -6.30 18.24 6.47
C PRO A 212 -7.30 17.16 6.88
N LYS A 213 -7.39 16.86 8.19
CA LYS A 213 -8.26 15.79 8.71
C LYS A 213 -9.74 15.97 8.36
N GLU A 214 -10.21 17.20 8.33
CA GLU A 214 -11.58 17.54 7.97
C GLU A 214 -11.92 17.23 6.51
N LYS A 215 -10.91 17.13 5.64
CA LYS A 215 -11.11 16.79 4.23
C LYS A 215 -11.46 15.32 4.01
N HIS A 216 -11.14 14.41 4.95
CA HIS A 216 -11.53 13.00 4.84
C HIS A 216 -13.05 12.75 4.79
N GLN A 217 -13.87 13.74 5.15
CA GLN A 217 -15.33 13.62 5.06
C GLN A 217 -15.91 13.98 3.68
N PHE A 218 -15.08 14.37 2.70
CA PHE A 218 -15.51 14.93 1.42
C PHE A 218 -15.22 14.05 0.21
N TRP A 219 -14.92 12.78 0.43
CA TRP A 219 -14.69 11.81 -0.63
C TRP A 219 -15.91 11.54 -1.52
N GLU A 220 -17.10 11.92 -1.06
CA GLU A 220 -18.36 11.79 -1.79
C GLU A 220 -18.69 13.00 -2.69
N TRP A 221 -17.85 14.03 -2.71
CA TRP A 221 -18.11 15.21 -3.52
C TRP A 221 -18.17 14.87 -5.00
N LYS A 222 -18.94 15.68 -5.77
CA LYS A 222 -19.14 15.48 -7.20
C LYS A 222 -17.82 15.33 -7.96
N GLN A 223 -16.83 16.11 -7.58
CA GLN A 223 -15.48 16.09 -8.13
C GLN A 223 -14.46 16.21 -7.00
N LEU A 224 -13.43 15.38 -7.02
CA LEU A 224 -12.33 15.50 -6.07
C LEU A 224 -11.55 16.79 -6.34
N SER A 225 -11.18 17.50 -5.29
CA SER A 225 -10.21 18.58 -5.41
C SER A 225 -8.80 18.04 -5.65
N PRO A 226 -7.88 18.85 -6.20
CA PRO A 226 -6.51 18.41 -6.48
C PRO A 226 -5.81 17.76 -5.28
N ILE A 227 -6.03 18.31 -4.08
CA ILE A 227 -5.42 17.74 -2.86
C ILE A 227 -5.96 16.35 -2.50
N HIS A 228 -7.26 16.07 -2.79
CA HIS A 228 -7.81 14.73 -2.61
C HIS A 228 -7.22 13.76 -3.63
N LEU A 229 -7.11 14.19 -4.89
CA LEU A 229 -6.55 13.37 -5.95
C LEU A 229 -5.08 13.04 -5.66
N GLU A 230 -4.30 14.04 -5.25
CA GLU A 230 -2.90 13.86 -4.85
C GLU A 230 -2.76 12.87 -3.70
N TYR A 231 -3.59 13.03 -2.64
CA TYR A 231 -3.57 12.15 -1.47
C TYR A 231 -3.89 10.71 -1.87
N ALA A 232 -5.01 10.48 -2.54
CA ALA A 232 -5.44 9.14 -2.95
C ALA A 232 -4.44 8.46 -3.88
N ALA A 233 -3.88 9.20 -4.84
CA ALA A 233 -2.88 8.66 -5.76
C ALA A 233 -1.61 8.22 -5.03
N LYS A 234 -1.14 9.02 -4.08
CA LYS A 234 0.06 8.69 -3.29
C LYS A 234 -0.17 7.50 -2.38
N ASP A 235 -1.32 7.37 -1.73
CA ASP A 235 -1.63 6.23 -0.85
C ASP A 235 -1.70 4.92 -1.66
N GLY A 236 -2.37 4.91 -2.80
CA GLY A 236 -2.38 3.76 -3.70
C GLY A 236 -0.98 3.35 -4.19
N TYR A 237 -0.18 4.34 -4.64
CA TYR A 237 1.20 4.10 -5.06
C TYR A 237 2.09 3.57 -3.92
N VAL A 238 1.99 4.14 -2.73
CA VAL A 238 2.77 3.70 -1.57
C VAL A 238 2.46 2.26 -1.20
N SER A 239 1.19 1.84 -1.30
CA SER A 239 0.81 0.43 -1.10
C SER A 239 1.49 -0.51 -2.11
N TYR A 240 1.66 -0.09 -3.37
CA TYR A 240 2.42 -0.83 -4.38
C TYR A 240 3.92 -0.84 -4.09
N GLU A 241 4.52 0.33 -3.89
CA GLU A 241 5.97 0.49 -3.77
C GLU A 241 6.54 -0.14 -2.50
N LEU A 242 5.81 -0.07 -1.38
CA LEU A 242 6.17 -0.75 -0.15
C LEU A 242 6.32 -2.26 -0.36
N TYR A 243 5.33 -2.88 -0.98
CA TYR A 243 5.39 -4.32 -1.22
C TYR A 243 6.50 -4.69 -2.20
N ARG A 244 6.69 -3.91 -3.26
CA ARG A 244 7.79 -4.08 -4.21
C ARG A 244 9.16 -4.06 -3.51
N ARG A 245 9.39 -3.07 -2.64
CA ARG A 245 10.65 -2.94 -1.88
C ARG A 245 10.83 -4.08 -0.88
N ILE A 246 9.78 -4.50 -0.19
CA ILE A 246 9.83 -5.65 0.72
C ILE A 246 10.24 -6.93 -0.02
N LEU A 247 9.71 -7.17 -1.22
CA LEU A 247 10.12 -8.31 -2.03
C LEU A 247 11.60 -8.26 -2.42
N ILE A 248 12.12 -7.08 -2.79
CA ILE A 248 13.54 -6.89 -3.09
C ILE A 248 14.41 -7.19 -1.85
N ILE A 249 14.03 -6.65 -0.68
CA ILE A 249 14.73 -6.89 0.58
C ILE A 249 14.73 -8.39 0.93
N LYS A 250 13.59 -9.06 0.84
CA LYS A 250 13.48 -10.49 1.11
C LYS A 250 14.35 -11.32 0.16
N ASN A 251 14.34 -11.01 -1.12
CA ASN A 251 15.16 -11.70 -2.11
C ASN A 251 16.66 -11.44 -1.86
N GLY A 252 17.04 -10.21 -1.52
CA GLY A 252 18.43 -9.87 -1.17
C GLY A 252 18.93 -10.62 0.06
N LEU A 253 18.09 -10.75 1.11
CA LEU A 253 18.44 -11.53 2.29
C LEU A 253 18.65 -13.02 2.00
N HIS A 254 17.90 -13.60 1.06
CA HIS A 254 18.14 -14.98 0.62
C HIS A 254 19.51 -15.15 -0.02
N HIS A 255 20.04 -14.15 -0.72
CA HIS A 255 21.40 -14.18 -1.26
C HIS A 255 22.45 -14.05 -0.16
N LEU A 256 22.23 -13.20 0.84
CA LEU A 256 23.13 -13.05 1.98
C LEU A 256 23.24 -14.32 2.84
N HIS A 257 22.16 -15.05 3.02
CA HIS A 257 22.17 -16.33 3.73
C HIS A 257 22.87 -17.47 2.98
N ARG A 258 23.14 -17.31 1.69
CA ARG A 258 23.91 -18.27 0.88
C ARG A 258 25.40 -17.96 0.83
N GLN A 259 25.82 -16.78 1.28
CA GLN A 259 27.23 -16.44 1.42
C GLN A 259 27.77 -17.00 2.76
N PRO A 260 29.02 -17.57 2.79
CA PRO A 260 29.61 -17.98 4.04
C PRO A 260 29.66 -16.82 5.01
N MET A 261 29.26 -17.07 6.26
CA MET A 261 29.22 -16.04 7.33
C MET A 261 30.58 -15.35 7.56
N GLU A 262 31.67 -15.97 7.18
CA GLU A 262 33.04 -15.43 7.28
C GLU A 262 33.26 -14.17 6.42
N GLU A 263 32.51 -14.01 5.34
CA GLU A 263 32.68 -12.85 4.45
C GLU A 263 31.92 -11.62 4.95
N ILE A 264 30.84 -11.85 5.73
CA ILE A 264 30.02 -10.79 6.31
C ILE A 264 30.67 -10.20 7.58
N LEU A 265 31.51 -10.98 8.27
CA LEU A 265 32.13 -10.61 9.54
C LEU A 265 33.57 -10.08 9.42
N ARG A 266 34.07 -9.81 8.22
CA ARG A 266 35.35 -9.13 8.09
C ARG A 266 35.24 -7.73 8.66
N PRO A 267 35.92 -7.44 9.80
CA PRO A 267 35.94 -6.08 10.30
C PRO A 267 36.57 -5.20 9.23
N HIS A 268 35.92 -4.10 8.89
CA HIS A 268 36.58 -3.05 8.10
C HIS A 268 37.90 -2.71 8.82
N LYS A 269 39.02 -3.10 8.23
CA LYS A 269 40.33 -2.59 8.65
C LYS A 269 40.29 -1.09 8.39
N ASN A 270 40.09 -0.32 9.45
CA ASN A 270 40.31 1.11 9.42
C ASN A 270 41.76 1.34 8.99
N LYS A 271 41.92 1.89 7.78
CA LYS A 271 43.19 2.43 7.32
C LYS A 271 43.42 3.80 7.98
N ASP A 272 43.57 3.82 9.29
CA ASP A 272 44.00 5.01 10.03
C ASP A 272 45.01 4.61 11.10
N GLU A 273 46.15 4.02 10.63
CA GLU A 273 47.39 4.05 11.38
C GLU A 273 48.43 4.77 10.54
N GLY A 274 48.63 6.05 10.81
CA GLY A 274 49.77 6.76 10.25
C GLY A 274 49.57 8.27 10.17
N SER A 275 49.41 8.96 11.26
CA SER A 275 49.86 10.34 11.36
C SER A 275 49.97 10.79 12.83
N SER A 276 51.07 10.40 13.48
CA SER A 276 51.50 11.00 14.73
C SER A 276 52.14 12.34 14.41
N SER A 277 51.41 13.43 14.45
CA SER A 277 51.98 14.79 14.50
C SER A 277 51.87 15.35 15.92
N GLY A 278 53.06 15.52 16.52
CA GLY A 278 53.25 15.93 17.91
C GLY A 278 52.63 17.29 18.22
N TRP A 279 51.84 17.31 19.24
CA TRP A 279 51.40 18.54 19.88
C TRP A 279 52.45 18.99 20.91
N LYS A 280 53.24 20.03 20.52
CA LYS A 280 54.09 20.80 21.48
C LYS A 280 53.21 21.56 22.44
N ARG A 281 53.28 21.24 23.74
CA ARG A 281 52.77 22.01 24.86
C ARG A 281 53.43 23.39 24.89
N ARG A 282 52.70 24.45 24.61
CA ARG A 282 53.09 25.81 24.99
C ARG A 282 52.71 26.08 26.45
N LYS A 283 53.71 26.26 27.28
CA LYS A 283 53.60 26.84 28.62
C LYS A 283 53.22 28.31 28.48
N GLY A 284 52.04 28.69 28.93
CA GLY A 284 51.64 30.07 29.10
C GLY A 284 52.10 30.58 30.45
N ASN A 285 52.82 31.68 30.42
CA ASN A 285 53.29 32.41 31.58
C ASN A 285 52.13 33.24 32.14
N SER A 286 51.98 33.17 33.46
CA SER A 286 51.13 34.02 34.26
C SER A 286 51.78 35.43 34.41
N GLY A 287 50.99 36.46 34.36
CA GLY A 287 51.41 37.80 34.69
C GLY A 287 50.25 38.79 34.67
N TRP A 288 49.83 39.17 35.89
CA TRP A 288 48.97 40.27 36.30
C TRP A 288 47.48 40.22 36.11
#